data_679c0157066580725c54c81f6a644ce5
#
_entry.id   679c0157066580725c54c81f6a644ce5
#
_cell.length_a   1.000
_cell.length_b   1.000
_cell.length_c   1.000
_cell.angle_alpha   90.00
_cell.angle_beta   90.00
_cell.angle_gamma   90.00
#
_symmetry.space_group_name_H-M   'P 1'
#
loop_
_entity.id
_entity.type
_entity.pdbx_description
1 polymer ?
#
loop_
_entity_poly.entity_id
_entity_poly.type
_entity_poly.pdbx_seq_one_letter_code
_entity_poly.pdbx_strand_id
1 'polypeptide(L)' 'MRESNPLTDQEYQTLAQIIDLACKRGAYGAPETAAVGTLWNKIAQYLQSKNIPPAKTE' A
#
# COMPACT_ATOMS: atom_id res chain seq x y z
N MET A 1 12.89 -17.57 2.71
CA MET A 1 12.97 -17.12 3.04
C MET A 1 13.35 -16.79 3.95
N ARG A 2 13.61 -16.52 4.15
CA ARG A 2 13.88 -16.21 4.88
C ARG A 2 13.84 -15.55 5.61
N GLU A 3 14.05 -15.60 5.92
CA GLU A 3 14.04 -15.05 6.76
C GLU A 3 13.55 -13.99 6.90
N SER A 4 13.27 -13.84 7.33
CA SER A 4 12.50 -12.75 7.50
C SER A 4 13.21 -11.54 7.07
N ASN A 5 12.53 -10.72 6.37
CA ASN A 5 13.14 -9.56 5.80
C ASN A 5 12.09 -8.47 5.76
N PRO A 6 11.80 -7.89 6.92
CA PRO A 6 10.72 -6.92 6.99
C PRO A 6 11.04 -5.70 6.14
N LEU A 7 10.00 -5.14 5.57
CA LEU A 7 10.13 -3.94 4.78
C LEU A 7 10.38 -2.75 5.68
N THR A 8 11.13 -1.79 5.18
CA THR A 8 11.28 -0.52 5.88
C THR A 8 10.01 0.30 5.73
N ASP A 9 9.87 1.33 6.55
CA ASP A 9 8.74 2.22 6.45
C ASP A 9 8.67 2.86 5.07
N GLN A 10 9.82 3.23 4.53
CA GLN A 10 9.87 3.83 3.21
C GLN A 10 9.40 2.84 2.15
N GLU A 11 9.74 1.58 2.31
CA GLU A 11 9.31 0.56 1.37
C GLU A 11 7.81 0.34 1.45
N TYR A 12 7.24 0.41 2.65
CA TYR A 12 5.79 0.35 2.79
C TYR A 12 5.13 1.52 2.09
N GLN A 13 5.70 2.70 2.22
CA GLN A 13 5.15 3.87 1.54
C GLN A 13 5.19 3.69 0.02
N THR A 14 6.28 3.19 -0.49
CA THR A 14 6.41 2.91 -1.92
C THR A 14 5.37 1.89 -2.37
N LEU A 15 5.19 0.86 -1.57
CA LEU A 15 4.22 -0.18 -1.88
C LEU A 15 2.80 0.39 -1.94
N ALA A 16 2.46 1.24 -0.99
CA ALA A 16 1.15 1.88 -0.99
C ALA A 16 0.94 2.72 -2.24
N GLN A 17 1.97 3.42 -2.67
CA GLN A 17 1.88 4.23 -3.88
C GLN A 17 1.68 3.37 -5.11
N ILE A 18 2.36 2.24 -5.17
CA ILE A 18 2.21 1.32 -6.29
C ILE A 18 0.78 0.79 -6.36
N ILE A 19 0.24 0.42 -5.21
CA ILE A 19 -1.13 -0.07 -5.14
C ILE A 19 -2.11 1.00 -5.60
N ASP A 20 -1.92 2.22 -5.11
CA ASP A 20 -2.78 3.32 -5.47
C ASP A 20 -2.76 3.57 -6.97
N LEU A 21 -1.58 3.58 -7.54
CA LEU A 21 -1.43 3.80 -8.97
C LEU A 21 -2.09 2.69 -9.78
N ALA A 22 -1.90 1.45 -9.35
CA ALA A 22 -2.50 0.32 -10.05
C ALA A 22 -4.02 0.40 -10.02
N CYS A 23 -4.58 0.81 -8.88
CA CYS A 23 -6.03 0.98 -8.78
C CYS A 23 -6.52 2.07 -9.72
N LYS A 24 -5.81 3.17 -9.80
CA LYS A 24 -6.19 4.27 -10.68
C LYS A 24 -6.15 3.86 -12.14
N ARG A 25 -5.27 2.96 -12.46
CA ARG A 25 -5.13 2.49 -13.84
C ARG A 25 -6.03 1.32 -14.16
N GLY A 26 -6.82 0.87 -13.20
CA GLY A 26 -7.75 -0.21 -13.44
C GLY A 26 -7.09 -1.56 -13.63
N ALA A 27 -6.00 -1.81 -12.91
CA ALA A 27 -5.26 -3.06 -13.05
C ALA A 27 -6.00 -4.24 -12.43
N TYR A 28 -7.02 -4.00 -11.62
CA TYR A 28 -7.71 -5.05 -10.88
C TYR A 28 -9.18 -5.12 -11.28
N GLY A 29 -9.73 -6.33 -11.22
CA GLY A 29 -11.17 -6.49 -11.32
C GLY A 29 -11.84 -6.07 -10.02
N ALA A 30 -13.17 -5.98 -10.05
CA ALA A 30 -13.91 -5.46 -8.91
C ALA A 30 -13.64 -6.24 -7.61
N PRO A 31 -13.69 -7.59 -7.61
CA PRO A 31 -13.41 -8.30 -6.36
C PRO A 31 -11.99 -8.09 -5.88
N GLU A 32 -11.06 -8.01 -6.81
CA GLU A 32 -9.66 -7.82 -6.46
C GLU A 32 -9.42 -6.42 -5.90
N THR A 33 -10.11 -5.44 -6.47
CA THR A 33 -9.97 -4.07 -6.00
C THR A 33 -10.41 -3.94 -4.55
N ALA A 34 -11.48 -4.62 -4.17
CA ALA A 34 -11.94 -4.58 -2.80
C ALA A 34 -10.90 -5.17 -1.85
N ALA A 35 -10.31 -6.31 -2.22
CA ALA A 35 -9.28 -6.94 -1.38
C ALA A 35 -8.04 -6.08 -1.30
N VAL A 36 -7.63 -5.51 -2.43
CA VAL A 36 -6.45 -4.66 -2.48
C VAL A 36 -6.68 -3.39 -1.67
N GLY A 37 -7.88 -2.83 -1.75
CA GLY A 37 -8.22 -1.65 -0.96
C GLY A 37 -8.13 -1.90 0.53
N THR A 38 -8.59 -3.07 0.97
CA THR A 38 -8.48 -3.42 2.37
C THR A 38 -7.01 -3.52 2.79
N LEU A 39 -6.20 -4.12 1.96
CA LEU A 39 -4.77 -4.22 2.25
C LEU A 39 -4.13 -2.84 2.28
N TRP A 40 -4.49 -1.99 1.33
CA TRP A 40 -3.96 -0.63 1.30
C TRP A 40 -4.32 0.12 2.58
N ASN A 41 -5.55 -0.06 3.06
CA ASN A 41 -5.97 0.59 4.30
C ASN A 41 -5.11 0.16 5.47
N LYS A 42 -4.76 -1.11 5.54
CA LYS A 42 -3.90 -1.59 6.62
C LYS A 42 -2.51 -0.98 6.54
N ILE A 43 -1.98 -0.89 5.33
CA ILE A 43 -0.67 -0.26 5.14
C ILE A 43 -0.75 1.21 5.50
N ALA A 44 -1.83 1.87 5.09
CA ALA A 44 -1.99 3.29 5.39
C ALA A 44 -2.06 3.54 6.89
N GLN A 45 -2.77 2.68 7.62
CA GLN A 45 -2.86 2.84 9.07
C GLN A 45 -1.50 2.68 9.72
N TYR A 46 -0.72 1.72 9.26
CA TYR A 46 0.62 1.53 9.78
C TYR A 46 1.47 2.77 9.55
N LEU A 47 1.42 3.31 8.35
CA LEU A 47 2.23 4.48 8.02
C LEU A 47 1.77 5.71 8.77
N GLN A 48 0.45 5.87 8.94
CA GLN A 48 -0.05 7.01 9.68
C GLN A 48 0.39 6.98 11.13
N SER A 49 0.49 5.80 11.71
CA SER A 49 0.96 5.67 13.08
C SER A 49 2.42 6.09 13.20
N LYS A 50 3.12 6.15 12.09
CA LYS A 50 4.52 6.58 12.04
C LYS A 50 4.66 7.98 11.48
N ASN A 51 3.56 8.68 11.24
CA ASN A 51 3.55 10.02 10.66
C ASN A 51 4.14 10.04 9.26
N ILE A 52 3.90 8.98 8.50
CA ILE A 52 4.35 8.88 7.12
C ILE A 52 3.13 8.83 6.22
N PRO A 53 3.00 9.73 5.25
CA PRO A 53 1.86 9.66 4.33
C PRO A 53 1.92 8.37 3.51
N PRO A 54 0.79 7.65 3.42
CA PRO A 54 0.79 6.38 2.68
C PRO A 54 0.99 6.55 1.19
N ALA A 55 0.53 7.66 0.65
CA ALA A 55 0.68 7.91 -0.77
C ALA A 55 0.83 9.39 -0.98
N LYS A 56 1.64 9.73 -1.96
CA LYS A 56 1.78 11.11 -2.31
C LYS A 56 0.57 11.56 -3.07
N THR A 57 0.04 12.70 -2.69
CA THR A 57 -1.14 13.23 -3.35
C THR A 57 -0.72 14.27 -4.35
N GLU A 58 -1.38 14.27 -5.47
CA GLU A 58 -1.01 15.23 -6.48
C GLU A 58 -1.62 16.53 -6.26
#